data_bfc6568a91e4de00bc97f2e0f4793650
#
_entry.id   bfc6568a91e4de00bc97f2e0f4793650
#
_cell.length_a   1.000
_cell.length_b   1.000
_cell.length_c   1.000
_cell.angle_alpha   90.00
_cell.angle_beta   90.00
_cell.angle_gamma   90.00
#
_symmetry.space_group_name_H-M   'P 1'
#
loop_
_entity.id
_entity.type
_entity.pdbx_description
1 polymer ?
#
loop_
_entity_poly.entity_id
_entity_poly.type
_entity_poly.pdbx_seq_one_letter_code
_entity_poly.pdbx_strand_id
1 'polypeptide(L)'
;LWPLRPAKRVVWWCVAAIFGPLVLIAIGILLAALLGLARLDLTEFSGFRSLIELGTPSALMSSLPPMGVLVATQLLMVPIGAVFNIFATFGEEIGWRGWLLPALRPLGVWPAIIISGVIWGIWHAPMILLGYNFARTDWTGVAFMIGGCVAWGVLLGWTRLRTGSVWPAVFA
;
A
#
# COMPACT_ATOMS: atom_id res chain seq x y z
N LEU A 1 -2.43 1.39 -23.05
CA LEU A 1 -1.88 1.07 -21.74
C LEU A 1 -1.44 2.30 -20.93
N TRP A 2 -1.04 3.38 -21.61
CA TRP A 2 -0.35 4.53 -20.99
C TRP A 2 -0.87 5.91 -21.35
N PRO A 3 -2.16 6.17 -21.63
CA PRO A 3 -2.49 7.52 -21.99
C PRO A 3 -2.17 8.47 -20.85
N LEU A 4 -1.26 9.41 -21.11
CA LEU A 4 -1.03 10.59 -20.27
C LEU A 4 -2.05 11.71 -20.60
N ARG A 5 -3.08 11.40 -21.40
CA ARG A 5 -4.09 12.37 -21.83
C ARG A 5 -5.49 11.96 -21.34
N PRO A 6 -6.26 12.91 -20.84
CA PRO A 6 -5.85 14.29 -20.58
C PRO A 6 -4.86 14.38 -19.40
N ALA A 7 -3.70 14.97 -19.63
CA ALA A 7 -2.57 14.99 -18.68
C ALA A 7 -2.98 15.50 -17.28
N LYS A 8 -3.74 16.58 -17.21
CA LYS A 8 -4.24 17.16 -15.96
C LYS A 8 -5.00 16.12 -15.10
N ARG A 9 -5.83 15.29 -15.72
CA ARG A 9 -6.60 14.24 -15.03
C ARG A 9 -5.68 13.14 -14.50
N VAL A 10 -4.74 12.65 -15.33
CA VAL A 10 -3.81 11.60 -14.92
C VAL A 10 -2.90 12.06 -13.80
N VAL A 11 -2.32 13.27 -13.91
CA VAL A 11 -1.49 13.88 -12.87
C VAL A 11 -2.26 14.02 -11.55
N TRP A 12 -3.50 14.52 -11.59
CA TRP A 12 -4.32 14.62 -10.39
C TRP A 12 -4.55 13.26 -9.71
N TRP A 13 -4.82 12.22 -10.52
CA TRP A 13 -4.97 10.86 -9.99
C TRP A 13 -3.64 10.28 -9.46
N CYS A 14 -2.49 10.62 -10.03
CA CYS A 14 -1.19 10.24 -9.47
C CYS A 14 -0.95 10.92 -8.12
N VAL A 15 -1.24 12.21 -8.00
CA VAL A 15 -1.16 12.92 -6.71
C VAL A 15 -2.10 12.30 -5.67
N ALA A 16 -3.34 12.01 -6.06
CA ALA A 16 -4.30 11.34 -5.18
C ALA A 16 -3.85 9.92 -4.80
N ALA A 17 -3.14 9.22 -5.67
CA ALA A 17 -2.59 7.90 -5.39
C ALA A 17 -1.42 7.94 -4.39
N ILE A 18 -0.56 8.96 -4.44
CA ILE A 18 0.53 9.15 -3.48
C ILE A 18 0.00 9.46 -2.07
N PHE A 19 -0.98 10.36 -1.97
CA PHE A 19 -1.45 10.86 -0.67
C PHE A 19 -2.71 10.15 -0.15
N GLY A 20 -3.49 9.53 -1.05
CA GLY A 20 -4.72 8.81 -0.69
C GLY A 20 -4.52 7.72 0.36
N PRO A 21 -3.51 6.85 0.24
CA PRO A 21 -3.18 5.84 1.24
C PRO A 21 -2.96 6.41 2.64
N LEU A 22 -2.25 7.54 2.75
CA LEU A 22 -2.04 8.22 4.04
C LEU A 22 -3.36 8.66 4.67
N VAL A 23 -4.26 9.23 3.86
CA VAL A 23 -5.59 9.63 4.32
C VAL A 23 -6.40 8.43 4.78
N LEU A 24 -6.38 7.34 4.01
CA LEU A 24 -7.09 6.10 4.36
C LEU A 24 -6.55 5.47 5.64
N ILE A 25 -5.23 5.44 5.83
CA ILE A 25 -4.58 4.96 7.05
C ILE A 25 -4.99 5.84 8.24
N ALA A 26 -4.95 7.17 8.09
CA ALA A 26 -5.36 8.09 9.15
C ALA A 26 -6.84 7.88 9.54
N ILE A 27 -7.73 7.74 8.56
CA ILE A 27 -9.16 7.43 8.79
C ILE A 27 -9.29 6.07 9.51
N GLY A 28 -8.56 5.04 9.07
CA GLY A 28 -8.57 3.72 9.69
C GLY A 28 -8.14 3.75 11.16
N ILE A 29 -7.06 4.47 11.47
CA ILE A 29 -6.58 4.66 12.85
C ILE A 29 -7.62 5.38 13.70
N LEU A 30 -8.21 6.46 13.19
CA LEU A 30 -9.26 7.22 13.88
C LEU A 30 -10.49 6.36 14.16
N LEU A 31 -10.94 5.59 13.17
CA LEU A 31 -12.08 4.67 13.34
C LEU A 31 -11.75 3.57 14.37
N ALA A 32 -10.56 2.99 14.32
CA ALA A 32 -10.12 2.00 15.30
C ALA A 32 -10.10 2.59 16.72
N ALA A 33 -9.65 3.83 16.87
CA ALA A 33 -9.67 4.52 18.16
C ALA A 33 -11.10 4.81 18.65
N LEU A 34 -11.97 5.29 17.75
CA LEU A 34 -13.39 5.54 18.08
C LEU A 34 -14.15 4.27 18.50
N LEU A 35 -13.78 3.14 17.91
CA LEU A 35 -14.38 1.82 18.24
C LEU A 35 -13.72 1.17 19.47
N GLY A 36 -12.74 1.83 20.10
CA GLY A 36 -12.01 1.28 21.25
C GLY A 36 -11.05 0.13 20.91
N LEU A 37 -10.78 -0.10 19.62
CA LEU A 37 -9.88 -1.16 19.14
C LEU A 37 -8.40 -0.75 19.19
N ALA A 38 -8.12 0.55 19.25
CA ALA A 38 -6.77 1.10 19.35
C ALA A 38 -6.77 2.32 20.28
N ARG A 39 -5.61 2.60 20.88
CA ARG A 39 -5.38 3.85 21.62
C ARG A 39 -4.64 4.82 20.73
N LEU A 40 -5.19 6.02 20.58
CA LEU A 40 -4.53 7.09 19.84
C LEU A 40 -3.55 7.81 20.77
N ASP A 41 -2.28 7.70 20.46
CA ASP A 41 -1.19 8.39 21.16
C ASP A 41 -0.39 9.19 20.13
N LEU A 42 -0.65 10.50 20.09
CA LEU A 42 0.01 11.46 19.19
C LEU A 42 1.15 12.24 19.87
N THR A 43 1.42 11.95 21.13
CA THR A 43 2.47 12.62 21.92
C THR A 43 3.72 11.75 22.02
N GLU A 44 3.59 10.55 22.53
CA GLU A 44 4.70 9.61 22.72
C GLU A 44 4.90 8.67 21.53
N PHE A 45 3.90 8.55 20.65
CA PHE A 45 3.91 7.63 19.51
C PHE A 45 4.25 6.19 19.93
N SER A 46 3.67 5.74 21.05
CA SER A 46 4.02 4.47 21.71
C SER A 46 3.91 3.25 20.78
N GLY A 47 2.88 3.19 19.94
CA GLY A 47 2.73 2.12 18.94
C GLY A 47 3.85 2.14 17.89
N PHE A 48 4.26 3.31 17.41
CA PHE A 48 5.37 3.44 16.48
C PHE A 48 6.71 3.12 17.14
N ARG A 49 6.90 3.58 18.38
CA ARG A 49 8.08 3.24 19.21
C ARG A 49 8.23 1.73 19.31
N SER A 50 7.17 1.00 19.65
CA SER A 50 7.22 -0.47 19.79
C SER A 50 7.62 -1.16 18.48
N LEU A 51 7.20 -0.65 17.32
CA LEU A 51 7.63 -1.18 16.01
C LEU A 51 9.13 -0.93 15.76
N ILE A 52 9.63 0.25 16.11
CA ILE A 52 11.06 0.57 15.98
C ILE A 52 11.90 -0.32 16.90
N GLU A 53 11.45 -0.56 18.14
CA GLU A 53 12.11 -1.43 19.11
C GLU A 53 12.25 -2.88 18.64
N LEU A 54 11.25 -3.40 17.90
CA LEU A 54 11.31 -4.75 17.33
C LEU A 54 12.41 -4.91 16.26
N GLY A 55 12.70 -3.83 15.52
CA GLY A 55 13.67 -3.85 14.41
C GLY A 55 15.04 -3.24 14.74
N THR A 56 15.21 -2.64 15.91
CA THR A 56 16.41 -1.87 16.27
C THR A 56 17.11 -2.46 17.49
N PRO A 57 18.43 -2.77 17.42
CA PRO A 57 19.19 -3.19 18.59
C PRO A 57 19.08 -2.17 19.73
N SER A 58 18.91 -2.66 20.95
CA SER A 58 18.73 -1.82 22.15
C SER A 58 19.84 -0.78 22.35
N ALA A 59 21.07 -1.11 21.97
CA ALA A 59 22.22 -0.21 22.04
C ALA A 59 22.07 1.04 21.14
N LEU A 60 21.28 0.98 20.07
CA LEU A 60 21.05 2.08 19.14
C LEU A 60 19.82 2.92 19.51
N MET A 61 18.95 2.42 20.37
CA MET A 61 17.72 3.11 20.74
C MET A 61 17.95 4.50 21.34
N SER A 62 19.00 4.64 22.15
CA SER A 62 19.35 5.93 22.78
C SER A 62 19.91 6.96 21.80
N SER A 63 20.36 6.55 20.64
CA SER A 63 20.90 7.43 19.58
C SER A 63 19.83 7.87 18.56
N LEU A 64 18.61 7.33 18.66
CA LEU A 64 17.54 7.71 17.74
C LEU A 64 17.02 9.12 18.02
N PRO A 65 16.61 9.85 16.95
CA PRO A 65 15.88 11.10 17.12
C PRO A 65 14.57 10.92 17.89
N PRO A 66 13.97 11.97 18.42
CA PRO A 66 12.65 11.92 19.03
C PRO A 66 11.63 11.23 18.11
N MET A 67 10.71 10.43 18.67
CA MET A 67 9.74 9.65 17.89
C MET A 67 8.92 10.50 16.92
N GLY A 68 8.51 11.71 17.34
CA GLY A 68 7.80 12.65 16.46
C GLY A 68 8.61 13.07 15.23
N VAL A 69 9.93 13.22 15.36
CA VAL A 69 10.83 13.54 14.24
C VAL A 69 10.90 12.34 13.29
N LEU A 70 10.99 11.12 13.82
CA LEU A 70 10.99 9.92 12.98
C LEU A 70 9.67 9.76 12.22
N VAL A 71 8.53 9.96 12.88
CA VAL A 71 7.20 9.93 12.24
C VAL A 71 7.12 10.98 11.14
N ALA A 72 7.50 12.24 11.43
CA ALA A 72 7.50 13.31 10.43
C ALA A 72 8.40 12.96 9.22
N THR A 73 9.59 12.41 9.48
CA THR A 73 10.50 11.97 8.43
C THR A 73 9.89 10.86 7.57
N GLN A 74 9.24 9.87 8.19
CA GLN A 74 8.55 8.81 7.44
C GLN A 74 7.44 9.36 6.53
N LEU A 75 6.64 10.30 7.04
CA LEU A 75 5.58 10.94 6.25
C LEU A 75 6.14 11.74 5.06
N LEU A 76 7.26 12.46 5.26
CA LEU A 76 7.94 13.19 4.19
C LEU A 76 8.60 12.25 3.16
N MET A 77 8.99 11.05 3.58
CA MET A 77 9.61 10.06 2.68
C MET A 77 8.57 9.36 1.78
N VAL A 78 7.28 9.42 2.07
CA VAL A 78 6.24 8.76 1.24
C VAL A 78 6.27 9.22 -0.22
N PRO A 79 6.17 10.52 -0.55
CA PRO A 79 6.23 10.96 -1.95
C PRO A 79 7.59 10.71 -2.59
N ILE A 80 8.66 10.77 -1.82
CA ILE A 80 10.03 10.46 -2.29
C ILE A 80 10.12 8.97 -2.61
N GLY A 81 9.65 8.10 -1.71
CA GLY A 81 9.61 6.65 -1.90
C GLY A 81 8.77 6.24 -3.11
N ALA A 82 7.62 6.89 -3.33
CA ALA A 82 6.78 6.65 -4.50
C ALA A 82 7.56 6.92 -5.81
N VAL A 83 8.39 7.95 -5.86
CA VAL A 83 9.24 8.25 -7.02
C VAL A 83 10.36 7.21 -7.17
N PHE A 84 11.03 6.84 -6.10
CA PHE A 84 12.13 5.85 -6.16
C PHE A 84 11.64 4.44 -6.52
N ASN A 85 10.44 4.08 -6.08
CA ASN A 85 9.86 2.76 -6.36
C ASN A 85 9.22 2.64 -7.76
N ILE A 86 9.18 3.70 -8.57
CA ILE A 86 8.53 3.69 -9.90
C ILE A 86 8.95 2.48 -10.74
N PHE A 87 10.24 2.14 -10.77
CA PHE A 87 10.71 1.03 -11.61
C PHE A 87 10.15 -0.32 -11.18
N ALA A 88 10.11 -0.60 -9.87
CA ALA A 88 9.57 -1.84 -9.34
C ALA A 88 8.04 -1.89 -9.51
N THR A 89 7.35 -0.87 -9.04
CA THR A 89 5.87 -0.78 -9.10
C THR A 89 5.37 -0.72 -10.53
N PHE A 90 6.09 -0.07 -11.45
CA PHE A 90 5.74 -0.04 -12.86
C PHE A 90 5.80 -1.43 -13.49
N GLY A 91 6.84 -2.22 -13.16
CA GLY A 91 6.95 -3.60 -13.63
C GLY A 91 5.76 -4.46 -13.18
N GLU A 92 5.37 -4.32 -11.92
CA GLU A 92 4.19 -5.02 -11.40
C GLU A 92 2.88 -4.53 -12.04
N GLU A 93 2.68 -3.22 -12.12
CA GLU A 93 1.42 -2.64 -12.61
C GLU A 93 1.18 -2.85 -14.11
N ILE A 94 2.24 -3.02 -14.91
CA ILE A 94 2.10 -3.51 -16.30
C ILE A 94 1.42 -4.88 -16.31
N GLY A 95 1.86 -5.78 -15.43
CA GLY A 95 1.30 -7.13 -15.33
C GLY A 95 -0.13 -7.10 -14.79
N TRP A 96 -0.31 -6.48 -13.61
CA TRP A 96 -1.59 -6.54 -12.88
C TRP A 96 -2.68 -5.69 -13.53
N ARG A 97 -2.44 -4.38 -13.68
CA ARG A 97 -3.46 -3.43 -14.18
C ARG A 97 -3.32 -3.14 -15.66
N GLY A 98 -2.13 -3.42 -16.24
CA GLY A 98 -1.88 -3.27 -17.65
C GLY A 98 -2.39 -4.44 -18.49
N TRP A 99 -2.23 -5.66 -18.00
CA TRP A 99 -2.56 -6.88 -18.76
C TRP A 99 -3.65 -7.72 -18.07
N LEU A 100 -3.46 -8.18 -16.82
CA LEU A 100 -4.34 -9.16 -16.18
C LEU A 100 -5.74 -8.61 -15.95
N LEU A 101 -5.86 -7.42 -15.38
CA LEU A 101 -7.16 -6.80 -15.14
C LEU A 101 -7.96 -6.61 -16.45
N PRO A 102 -7.40 -6.07 -17.55
CA PRO A 102 -8.09 -6.03 -18.84
C PRO A 102 -8.46 -7.42 -19.39
N ALA A 103 -7.59 -8.41 -19.26
CA ALA A 103 -7.86 -9.77 -19.73
C ALA A 103 -9.04 -10.43 -18.99
N LEU A 104 -9.21 -10.13 -17.71
CA LEU A 104 -10.32 -10.62 -16.88
C LEU A 104 -11.62 -9.83 -17.04
N ARG A 105 -11.59 -8.66 -17.69
CA ARG A 105 -12.76 -7.78 -17.88
C ARG A 105 -14.01 -8.46 -18.49
N PRO A 106 -13.90 -9.42 -19.40
CA PRO A 106 -15.07 -10.12 -19.91
C PRO A 106 -15.89 -10.84 -18.81
N LEU A 107 -15.29 -11.15 -17.65
CA LEU A 107 -15.99 -11.75 -16.52
C LEU A 107 -16.80 -10.71 -15.70
N GLY A 108 -16.69 -9.43 -16.03
CA GLY A 108 -17.26 -8.32 -15.27
C GLY A 108 -16.22 -7.55 -14.47
N VAL A 109 -16.58 -6.36 -13.98
CA VAL A 109 -15.65 -5.47 -13.25
C VAL A 109 -15.20 -6.07 -11.92
N TRP A 110 -16.16 -6.48 -11.09
CA TRP A 110 -15.86 -7.00 -9.75
C TRP A 110 -15.12 -8.33 -9.77
N PRO A 111 -15.56 -9.34 -10.56
CA PRO A 111 -14.78 -10.58 -10.69
C PRO A 111 -13.35 -10.32 -11.18
N ALA A 112 -13.16 -9.44 -12.17
CA ALA A 112 -11.83 -9.12 -12.68
C ALA A 112 -10.92 -8.51 -11.59
N ILE A 113 -11.42 -7.59 -10.78
CA ILE A 113 -10.66 -6.95 -9.69
C ILE A 113 -10.34 -7.99 -8.60
N ILE A 114 -11.34 -8.77 -8.17
CA ILE A 114 -11.17 -9.74 -7.08
C ILE A 114 -10.18 -10.83 -7.50
N ILE A 115 -10.37 -11.44 -8.66
CA ILE A 115 -9.48 -12.51 -9.16
C ILE A 115 -8.05 -11.97 -9.33
N SER A 116 -7.89 -10.78 -9.92
CA SER A 116 -6.58 -10.15 -10.04
C SER A 116 -5.92 -9.91 -8.67
N GLY A 117 -6.68 -9.46 -7.67
CA GLY A 117 -6.20 -9.25 -6.30
C GLY A 117 -5.80 -10.56 -5.60
N VAL A 118 -6.59 -11.62 -5.79
CA VAL A 118 -6.27 -12.96 -5.25
C VAL A 118 -4.98 -13.50 -5.86
N ILE A 119 -4.83 -13.43 -7.19
CA ILE A 119 -3.61 -13.90 -7.87
C ILE A 119 -2.40 -13.08 -7.40
N TRP A 120 -2.53 -11.76 -7.26
CA TRP A 120 -1.49 -10.87 -6.76
C TRP A 120 -1.11 -11.21 -5.31
N GLY A 121 -2.08 -11.49 -4.44
CA GLY A 121 -1.83 -11.92 -3.06
C GLY A 121 -1.12 -13.28 -2.97
N ILE A 122 -1.52 -14.26 -3.79
CA ILE A 122 -0.85 -15.56 -3.88
C ILE A 122 0.59 -15.42 -4.39
N TRP A 123 0.83 -14.50 -5.33
CA TRP A 123 2.17 -14.22 -5.84
C TRP A 123 3.15 -13.78 -4.75
N HIS A 124 2.68 -13.15 -3.68
CA HIS A 124 3.49 -12.80 -2.52
C HIS A 124 3.78 -13.98 -1.57
N ALA A 125 3.11 -15.14 -1.74
CA ALA A 125 3.19 -16.23 -0.76
C ALA A 125 4.63 -16.66 -0.41
N PRO A 126 5.60 -16.79 -1.37
CA PRO A 126 6.97 -17.15 -1.02
C PRO A 126 7.61 -16.17 -0.03
N MET A 127 7.41 -14.87 -0.23
CA MET A 127 7.97 -13.83 0.64
C MET A 127 7.31 -13.84 2.03
N ILE A 128 5.97 -14.02 2.06
CA ILE A 128 5.23 -14.11 3.32
C ILE A 128 5.69 -15.33 4.15
N LEU A 129 5.84 -16.49 3.52
CA LEU A 129 6.30 -17.70 4.19
C LEU A 129 7.75 -17.62 4.70
N LEU A 130 8.54 -16.65 4.20
CA LEU A 130 9.86 -16.28 4.74
C LEU A 130 9.77 -15.24 5.86
N GLY A 131 8.58 -14.79 6.27
CA GLY A 131 8.37 -13.86 7.38
C GLY A 131 8.25 -12.38 7.00
N TYR A 132 8.22 -12.05 5.70
CA TYR A 132 8.04 -10.66 5.26
C TYR A 132 6.62 -10.15 5.53
N ASN A 133 6.47 -8.86 5.68
CA ASN A 133 5.26 -8.05 5.89
C ASN A 133 4.57 -8.28 7.24
N PHE A 134 4.18 -9.50 7.59
CA PHE A 134 3.37 -9.76 8.78
C PHE A 134 4.17 -10.42 9.93
N ALA A 135 5.48 -10.59 9.79
CA ALA A 135 6.32 -11.37 10.70
C ALA A 135 5.73 -12.78 10.96
N ARG A 136 5.08 -13.37 9.94
CA ARG A 136 4.44 -14.68 9.98
C ARG A 136 4.99 -15.55 8.85
N THR A 137 5.22 -16.83 9.17
CA THR A 137 5.73 -17.83 8.23
C THR A 137 4.69 -18.92 7.95
N ASP A 138 3.41 -18.56 8.01
CA ASP A 138 2.29 -19.49 7.88
C ASP A 138 1.25 -19.02 6.85
N TRP A 139 0.32 -19.91 6.51
CA TRP A 139 -0.74 -19.65 5.56
C TRP A 139 -1.74 -18.57 6.02
N THR A 140 -1.80 -18.26 7.32
CA THR A 140 -2.59 -17.14 7.83
C THR A 140 -2.02 -15.81 7.32
N GLY A 141 -0.69 -15.68 7.31
CA GLY A 141 -0.02 -14.51 6.71
C GLY A 141 -0.34 -14.38 5.22
N VAL A 142 -0.35 -15.50 4.47
CA VAL A 142 -0.74 -15.50 3.05
C VAL A 142 -2.21 -15.09 2.87
N ALA A 143 -3.12 -15.57 3.74
CA ALA A 143 -4.53 -15.16 3.69
C ALA A 143 -4.69 -13.65 3.96
N PHE A 144 -3.96 -13.07 4.90
CA PHE A 144 -3.93 -11.62 5.13
C PHE A 144 -3.41 -10.86 3.90
N MET A 145 -2.36 -11.36 3.26
CA MET A 145 -1.84 -10.76 2.02
C MET A 145 -2.88 -10.80 0.89
N ILE A 146 -3.57 -11.93 0.69
CA ILE A 146 -4.64 -12.04 -0.31
C ILE A 146 -5.73 -11.01 -0.03
N GLY A 147 -6.21 -10.93 1.22
CA GLY A 147 -7.21 -9.95 1.63
C GLY A 147 -6.77 -8.50 1.37
N GLY A 148 -5.54 -8.17 1.75
CA GLY A 148 -4.92 -6.87 1.51
C GLY A 148 -4.79 -6.55 0.02
N CYS A 149 -4.30 -7.51 -0.79
CA CYS A 149 -4.16 -7.34 -2.24
C CYS A 149 -5.51 -7.22 -2.96
N VAL A 150 -6.57 -7.87 -2.48
CA VAL A 150 -7.93 -7.67 -3.01
C VAL A 150 -8.42 -6.27 -2.67
N ALA A 151 -8.32 -5.83 -1.40
CA ALA A 151 -8.75 -4.50 -0.97
C ALA A 151 -7.98 -3.39 -1.71
N TRP A 152 -6.67 -3.50 -1.78
CA TRP A 152 -5.80 -2.57 -2.51
C TRP A 152 -6.08 -2.64 -4.01
N GLY A 153 -6.31 -3.84 -4.54
CA GLY A 153 -6.70 -4.12 -5.92
C GLY A 153 -7.97 -3.41 -6.35
N VAL A 154 -8.93 -3.23 -5.44
CA VAL A 154 -10.14 -2.42 -5.69
C VAL A 154 -9.77 -0.97 -5.97
N LEU A 155 -8.93 -0.36 -5.12
CA LEU A 155 -8.49 1.03 -5.28
C LEU A 155 -7.69 1.23 -6.56
N LEU A 156 -6.66 0.41 -6.78
CA LEU A 156 -5.79 0.50 -7.94
C LEU A 156 -6.54 0.17 -9.24
N GLY A 157 -7.39 -0.85 -9.22
CA GLY A 157 -8.26 -1.21 -10.33
C GLY A 157 -9.23 -0.08 -10.68
N TRP A 158 -9.80 0.57 -9.67
CA TRP A 158 -10.66 1.72 -9.88
C TRP A 158 -9.94 2.90 -10.53
N THR A 159 -8.74 3.26 -10.06
CA THR A 159 -7.94 4.32 -10.69
C THR A 159 -7.63 3.98 -12.16
N ARG A 160 -7.27 2.71 -12.44
CA ARG A 160 -7.02 2.20 -13.79
C ARG A 160 -8.25 2.32 -14.69
N LEU A 161 -9.42 1.94 -14.18
CA LEU A 161 -10.68 2.00 -14.94
C LEU A 161 -11.14 3.45 -15.18
N ARG A 162 -10.91 4.34 -14.23
CA ARG A 162 -11.27 5.76 -14.32
C ARG A 162 -10.37 6.56 -15.27
N THR A 163 -9.08 6.24 -15.28
CA THR A 163 -8.10 7.02 -16.06
C THR A 163 -7.73 6.37 -17.38
N GLY A 164 -7.95 5.07 -17.53
CA GLY A 164 -7.41 4.30 -18.64
C GLY A 164 -5.89 4.09 -18.57
N SER A 165 -5.23 4.61 -17.54
CA SER A 165 -3.77 4.64 -17.38
C SER A 165 -3.32 3.76 -16.19
N VAL A 166 -2.14 3.16 -16.28
CA VAL A 166 -1.52 2.44 -15.15
C VAL A 166 -0.79 3.38 -14.20
N TRP A 167 -0.47 4.60 -14.63
CA TRP A 167 0.35 5.52 -13.85
C TRP A 167 -0.17 5.83 -12.45
N PRO A 168 -1.46 6.07 -12.20
CA PRO A 168 -1.94 6.26 -10.84
C PRO A 168 -1.70 5.05 -9.92
N ALA A 169 -1.77 3.83 -10.46
CA ALA A 169 -1.48 2.63 -9.69
C ALA A 169 0.03 2.46 -9.43
N VAL A 170 0.87 2.93 -10.34
CA VAL A 170 2.34 2.93 -10.18
C VAL A 170 2.79 3.85 -9.04
N PHE A 171 2.08 4.96 -8.80
CA PHE A 171 2.40 5.93 -7.75
C PHE A 171 1.69 5.68 -6.42
N ALA A 172 0.85 4.64 -6.31
CA ALA A 172 0.15 4.28 -5.07
C ALA A 172 1.06 3.39 -4.15
#